data_9e9330fadd21b95811068c9549b7a872
#
_entry.id   9e9330fadd21b95811068c9549b7a872
#
_cell.length_a   1.000
_cell.length_b   1.000
_cell.length_c   1.000
_cell.angle_alpha   90.00
_cell.angle_beta   90.00
_cell.angle_gamma   90.00
#
_symmetry.space_group_name_H-M   'P 1'
#
loop_
_entity.id
_entity.type
_entity.pdbx_description
1 polymer ?
#
loop_
_entity_poly.entity_id
_entity_poly.type
_entity_poly.pdbx_seq_one_letter_code
_entity_poly.pdbx_strand_id
1 'polypeptide(L)'
;GYIVIGDVAPLSTFSPTPKLYSPQQAEGFQRLADACHKYGAKLGIQLFHPDYNVAALNEMFHQGKMQEARAKLHHDMQHFVNEVTAEELDEIIKHMENCAVLAHKAGVDCIEVHGDRLVGSLCSPILNHRTDEYGGDLANRTRFALTLVRRLKAIVPDMVIDYKLPIVTP
;
A
#
# COMPACT_ATOMS: atom_id res chain seq x y z
N GLY A 1 18.71 -6.58 -15.49
CA GLY A 1 17.86 -7.25 -14.51
C GLY A 1 16.85 -6.29 -13.89
N TYR A 2 15.94 -6.84 -13.08
CA TYR A 2 14.91 -6.09 -12.36
C TYR A 2 14.86 -6.58 -10.91
N ILE A 3 14.90 -5.66 -9.95
CA ILE A 3 14.89 -5.92 -8.52
C ILE A 3 13.70 -5.19 -7.90
N VAL A 4 12.90 -5.87 -7.09
CA VAL A 4 11.77 -5.26 -6.37
C VAL A 4 12.04 -5.32 -4.87
N ILE A 5 11.89 -4.18 -4.19
CA ILE A 5 11.88 -4.10 -2.73
C ILE A 5 10.45 -4.34 -2.26
N GLY A 6 10.23 -5.43 -1.53
CA GLY A 6 8.92 -5.82 -1.02
C GLY A 6 8.41 -4.97 0.12
N ASP A 7 7.09 -4.92 0.25
CA ASP A 7 6.36 -4.37 1.39
C ASP A 7 6.76 -2.93 1.80
N VAL A 8 6.88 -2.02 0.82
CA VAL A 8 7.13 -0.60 1.12
C VAL A 8 5.86 0.08 1.59
N ALA A 9 5.85 0.53 2.84
CA ALA A 9 4.71 1.21 3.43
C ALA A 9 4.69 2.71 3.09
N PRO A 10 3.54 3.27 2.63
CA PRO A 10 3.41 4.68 2.27
C PRO A 10 3.18 5.59 3.49
N LEU A 11 3.29 5.06 4.69
CA LEU A 11 3.06 5.78 5.96
C LEU A 11 3.84 5.10 7.09
N SER A 12 3.90 5.75 8.26
CA SER A 12 4.53 5.19 9.44
C SER A 12 3.72 4.01 9.98
N THR A 13 4.30 2.83 10.00
CA THR A 13 3.70 1.59 10.55
C THR A 13 4.62 0.99 11.59
N PHE A 14 4.09 0.12 12.46
CA PHE A 14 4.90 -0.67 13.41
C PHE A 14 5.61 -1.85 12.76
N SER A 15 5.20 -2.24 11.57
CA SER A 15 5.89 -3.27 10.80
C SER A 15 7.34 -2.87 10.55
N PRO A 16 8.31 -3.78 10.64
CA PRO A 16 9.71 -3.52 10.32
C PRO A 16 9.99 -3.38 8.81
N THR A 17 8.95 -3.24 7.99
CA THR A 17 9.06 -3.06 6.55
C THR A 17 9.68 -1.71 6.17
N PRO A 18 10.31 -1.58 5.00
CA PRO A 18 10.73 -0.29 4.46
C PRO A 18 9.55 0.69 4.37
N LYS A 19 9.84 1.97 4.55
CA LYS A 19 8.82 3.04 4.53
C LYS A 19 9.25 4.16 3.61
N LEU A 20 8.28 4.73 2.89
CA LEU A 20 8.55 5.87 2.01
C LEU A 20 7.36 6.83 2.03
N TYR A 21 7.38 7.76 2.98
CA TYR A 21 6.32 8.77 3.16
C TYR A 21 6.88 10.19 3.35
N SER A 22 8.21 10.35 3.43
CA SER A 22 8.86 11.63 3.57
C SER A 22 10.15 11.71 2.72
N PRO A 23 10.62 12.92 2.37
CA PRO A 23 11.85 13.11 1.58
C PRO A 23 13.10 12.48 2.21
N GLN A 24 13.19 12.45 3.54
CA GLN A 24 14.34 11.87 4.24
C GLN A 24 14.53 10.38 3.95
N GLN A 25 13.43 9.66 3.76
CA GLN A 25 13.47 8.23 3.43
C GLN A 25 13.84 7.98 1.96
N ALA A 26 13.50 8.95 1.08
CA ALA A 26 13.79 8.85 -0.35
C ALA A 26 15.28 8.71 -0.67
N GLU A 27 16.18 9.29 0.15
CA GLU A 27 17.64 9.19 -0.03
C GLU A 27 18.15 7.74 -0.02
N GLY A 28 17.55 6.87 0.83
CA GLY A 28 17.88 5.45 0.86
C GLY A 28 17.51 4.74 -0.43
N PHE A 29 16.33 5.03 -0.95
CA PHE A 29 15.85 4.47 -2.22
C PHE A 29 16.65 4.99 -3.41
N GLN A 30 17.05 6.27 -3.40
CA GLN A 30 17.93 6.84 -4.43
C GLN A 30 19.27 6.10 -4.51
N ARG A 31 19.92 5.86 -3.38
CA ARG A 31 21.17 5.10 -3.34
C ARG A 31 21.01 3.67 -3.90
N LEU A 32 19.87 3.04 -3.65
CA LEU A 32 19.55 1.72 -4.20
C LEU A 32 19.31 1.78 -5.71
N ALA A 33 18.55 2.79 -6.18
CA ALA A 33 18.33 3.01 -7.61
C ALA A 33 19.65 3.23 -8.35
N ASP A 34 20.51 4.13 -7.85
CA ASP A 34 21.83 4.40 -8.40
C ASP A 34 22.69 3.15 -8.49
N ALA A 35 22.66 2.31 -7.42
CA ALA A 35 23.40 1.06 -7.40
C ALA A 35 22.88 0.05 -8.44
N CYS A 36 21.57 -0.04 -8.65
CA CYS A 36 20.97 -0.88 -9.67
C CYS A 36 21.32 -0.36 -11.08
N HIS A 37 21.15 0.93 -11.32
CA HIS A 37 21.37 1.57 -12.60
C HIS A 37 22.82 1.47 -13.05
N LYS A 38 23.78 1.57 -12.12
CA LYS A 38 25.22 1.38 -12.40
C LYS A 38 25.52 0.07 -13.14
N TYR A 39 24.72 -0.98 -12.90
CA TYR A 39 24.90 -2.29 -13.52
C TYR A 39 23.80 -2.61 -14.56
N GLY A 40 23.07 -1.60 -15.04
CA GLY A 40 22.01 -1.76 -16.03
C GLY A 40 20.77 -2.50 -15.54
N ALA A 41 20.58 -2.61 -14.20
CA ALA A 41 19.37 -3.15 -13.61
C ALA A 41 18.36 -2.03 -13.32
N LYS A 42 17.09 -2.42 -13.20
CA LYS A 42 15.96 -1.56 -12.81
C LYS A 42 15.55 -1.82 -11.37
N LEU A 43 15.11 -0.79 -10.67
CA LEU A 43 14.60 -0.88 -9.31
C LEU A 43 13.09 -0.64 -9.29
N GLY A 44 12.35 -1.56 -8.68
CA GLY A 44 10.95 -1.41 -8.32
C GLY A 44 10.76 -1.38 -6.82
N ILE A 45 9.65 -0.81 -6.37
CA ILE A 45 9.16 -0.95 -5.01
C ILE A 45 7.76 -1.57 -5.04
N GLN A 46 7.50 -2.52 -4.12
CA GLN A 46 6.18 -3.08 -3.93
C GLN A 46 5.43 -2.23 -2.89
N LEU A 47 4.41 -1.54 -3.36
CA LEU A 47 3.59 -0.65 -2.54
C LEU A 47 2.44 -1.42 -1.92
N PHE A 48 2.28 -1.34 -0.60
CA PHE A 48 1.23 -2.03 0.12
C PHE A 48 0.56 -1.16 1.20
N HIS A 49 -0.61 -1.58 1.63
CA HIS A 49 -1.25 -1.10 2.85
C HIS A 49 -1.68 -2.30 3.70
N PRO A 50 -1.39 -2.30 5.02
CA PRO A 50 -1.80 -3.38 5.90
C PRO A 50 -3.32 -3.42 6.12
N ASP A 51 -3.83 -4.58 6.55
CA ASP A 51 -5.25 -4.78 6.87
C ASP A 51 -5.58 -4.31 8.30
N TYR A 52 -5.20 -3.07 8.64
CA TYR A 52 -5.55 -2.44 9.92
C TYR A 52 -5.47 -0.91 9.86
N ASN A 53 -6.17 -0.24 10.77
CA ASN A 53 -6.13 1.21 10.89
C ASN A 53 -4.81 1.67 11.52
N VAL A 54 -3.86 2.06 10.67
CA VAL A 54 -2.51 2.46 11.07
C VAL A 54 -2.53 3.71 11.95
N ALA A 55 -3.37 4.70 11.63
CA ALA A 55 -3.43 5.95 12.38
C ALA A 55 -3.94 5.71 13.81
N ALA A 56 -5.02 4.95 13.96
CA ALA A 56 -5.58 4.63 15.27
C ALA A 56 -4.60 3.82 16.13
N LEU A 57 -3.89 2.84 15.54
CA LEU A 57 -2.89 2.07 16.27
C LEU A 57 -1.71 2.93 16.69
N ASN A 58 -1.20 3.81 15.82
CA ASN A 58 -0.13 4.73 16.15
C ASN A 58 -0.51 5.62 17.34
N GLU A 59 -1.71 6.17 17.34
CA GLU A 59 -2.22 7.02 18.44
C GLU A 59 -2.31 6.24 19.75
N MET A 60 -2.84 5.02 19.73
CA MET A 60 -2.91 4.16 20.92
C MET A 60 -1.52 3.86 21.50
N PHE A 61 -0.53 3.60 20.64
CA PHE A 61 0.85 3.35 21.07
C PHE A 61 1.48 4.60 21.68
N HIS A 62 1.28 5.79 21.09
CA HIS A 62 1.76 7.05 21.65
C HIS A 62 1.14 7.35 23.02
N GLN A 63 -0.11 6.94 23.25
CA GLN A 63 -0.80 7.05 24.52
C GLN A 63 -0.42 5.96 25.55
N GLY A 64 0.46 5.02 25.20
CA GLY A 64 0.85 3.92 26.07
C GLY A 64 -0.20 2.82 26.24
N LYS A 65 -1.27 2.82 25.43
CA LYS A 65 -2.39 1.86 25.47
C LYS A 65 -2.07 0.53 24.77
N MET A 66 -1.02 -0.15 25.23
CA MET A 66 -0.48 -1.34 24.54
C MET A 66 -1.46 -2.51 24.43
N GLN A 67 -2.27 -2.74 25.47
CA GLN A 67 -3.24 -3.86 25.45
C GLN A 67 -4.39 -3.57 24.50
N GLU A 68 -4.90 -2.34 24.52
CA GLU A 68 -5.96 -1.89 23.62
C GLU A 68 -5.49 -1.91 22.15
N ALA A 69 -4.26 -1.46 21.89
CA ALA A 69 -3.66 -1.50 20.56
C ALA A 69 -3.52 -2.94 20.03
N ARG A 70 -3.13 -3.89 20.87
CA ARG A 70 -3.06 -5.32 20.50
C ARG A 70 -4.45 -5.89 20.18
N ALA A 71 -5.44 -5.57 21.02
CA ALA A 71 -6.81 -6.02 20.80
C ALA A 71 -7.37 -5.43 19.48
N LYS A 72 -7.16 -4.13 19.24
CA LYS A 72 -7.57 -3.49 17.99
C LYS A 72 -6.85 -4.09 16.79
N LEU A 73 -5.55 -4.32 16.84
CA LEU A 73 -4.81 -4.95 15.75
C LEU A 73 -5.39 -6.33 15.41
N HIS A 74 -5.67 -7.14 16.42
CA HIS A 74 -6.26 -8.46 16.21
C HIS A 74 -7.67 -8.39 15.59
N HIS A 75 -8.48 -7.44 16.02
CA HIS A 75 -9.79 -7.15 15.43
C HIS A 75 -9.66 -6.69 13.97
N ASP A 76 -8.83 -5.69 13.73
CA ASP A 76 -8.66 -5.08 12.41
C ASP A 76 -8.18 -6.11 11.36
N MET A 77 -7.22 -6.98 11.72
CA MET A 77 -6.74 -8.02 10.80
C MET A 77 -7.85 -8.95 10.26
N GLN A 78 -9.00 -8.99 10.92
CA GLN A 78 -10.15 -9.81 10.53
C GLN A 78 -11.27 -8.98 9.90
N HIS A 79 -11.39 -7.71 10.28
CA HIS A 79 -12.60 -6.92 10.01
C HIS A 79 -12.34 -5.62 9.24
N PHE A 80 -11.09 -5.14 9.18
CA PHE A 80 -10.75 -3.83 8.62
C PHE A 80 -11.30 -3.62 7.20
N VAL A 81 -11.23 -4.62 6.34
CA VAL A 81 -11.76 -4.56 4.97
C VAL A 81 -13.25 -4.17 4.93
N ASN A 82 -14.02 -4.58 5.95
CA ASN A 82 -15.46 -4.34 6.04
C ASN A 82 -15.83 -3.08 6.84
N GLU A 83 -14.88 -2.54 7.62
CA GLU A 83 -15.10 -1.40 8.52
C GLU A 83 -14.45 -0.10 8.02
N VAL A 84 -13.40 -0.18 7.19
CA VAL A 84 -12.75 1.01 6.63
C VAL A 84 -13.74 1.83 5.82
N THR A 85 -13.82 3.14 6.08
CA THR A 85 -14.75 4.03 5.37
C THR A 85 -14.26 4.37 3.96
N ALA A 86 -15.14 4.88 3.12
CA ALA A 86 -14.79 5.35 1.76
C ALA A 86 -13.78 6.50 1.83
N GLU A 87 -13.94 7.40 2.80
CA GLU A 87 -13.03 8.51 3.06
C GLU A 87 -11.64 8.02 3.47
N GLU A 88 -11.55 7.02 4.36
CA GLU A 88 -10.27 6.41 4.74
C GLU A 88 -9.61 5.70 3.56
N LEU A 89 -10.37 5.05 2.69
CA LEU A 89 -9.85 4.45 1.46
C LEU A 89 -9.26 5.51 0.52
N ASP A 90 -9.89 6.67 0.37
CA ASP A 90 -9.33 7.77 -0.41
C ASP A 90 -8.04 8.34 0.20
N GLU A 91 -7.99 8.49 1.53
CA GLU A 91 -6.75 8.91 2.22
C GLU A 91 -5.62 7.88 2.04
N ILE A 92 -5.93 6.58 2.08
CA ILE A 92 -4.95 5.53 1.80
C ILE A 92 -4.38 5.69 0.38
N ILE A 93 -5.21 5.97 -0.62
CA ILE A 93 -4.74 6.22 -1.98
C ILE A 93 -3.83 7.45 -2.02
N LYS A 94 -4.17 8.56 -1.33
CA LYS A 94 -3.32 9.76 -1.25
C LYS A 94 -1.94 9.47 -0.65
N HIS A 95 -1.86 8.62 0.38
CA HIS A 95 -0.58 8.17 0.93
C HIS A 95 0.23 7.37 -0.10
N MET A 96 -0.42 6.49 -0.86
CA MET A 96 0.21 5.71 -1.92
C MET A 96 0.68 6.61 -3.08
N GLU A 97 -0.07 7.64 -3.45
CA GLU A 97 0.34 8.65 -4.43
C GLU A 97 1.58 9.42 -3.98
N ASN A 98 1.61 9.88 -2.72
CA ASN A 98 2.79 10.54 -2.16
C ASN A 98 4.02 9.63 -2.19
N CYS A 99 3.86 8.36 -1.83
CA CYS A 99 4.93 7.36 -1.91
C CYS A 99 5.45 7.21 -3.35
N ALA A 100 4.57 7.13 -4.33
CA ALA A 100 4.94 7.01 -5.75
C ALA A 100 5.69 8.24 -6.25
N VAL A 101 5.28 9.45 -5.86
CA VAL A 101 6.00 10.70 -6.19
C VAL A 101 7.41 10.72 -5.58
N LEU A 102 7.55 10.29 -4.33
CA LEU A 102 8.84 10.18 -3.67
C LEU A 102 9.74 9.12 -4.32
N ALA A 103 9.17 7.97 -4.67
CA ALA A 103 9.88 6.91 -5.39
C ALA A 103 10.37 7.39 -6.76
N HIS A 104 9.51 8.06 -7.52
CA HIS A 104 9.87 8.64 -8.82
C HIS A 104 11.04 9.64 -8.70
N LYS A 105 10.97 10.55 -7.72
CA LYS A 105 12.06 11.51 -7.44
C LYS A 105 13.36 10.82 -7.02
N ALA A 106 13.27 9.67 -6.37
CA ALA A 106 14.42 8.86 -5.97
C ALA A 106 15.00 7.99 -7.10
N GLY A 107 14.46 8.05 -8.32
CA GLY A 107 14.92 7.28 -9.46
C GLY A 107 14.46 5.83 -9.49
N VAL A 108 13.43 5.48 -8.72
CA VAL A 108 12.78 4.17 -8.80
C VAL A 108 12.06 4.06 -10.15
N ASP A 109 12.19 2.93 -10.84
CA ASP A 109 11.69 2.73 -12.20
C ASP A 109 10.24 2.19 -12.25
N CYS A 110 9.80 1.51 -11.19
CA CYS A 110 8.52 0.81 -11.19
C CYS A 110 7.86 0.83 -9.82
N ILE A 111 6.54 0.95 -9.81
CA ILE A 111 5.69 0.66 -8.66
C ILE A 111 4.98 -0.68 -8.92
N GLU A 112 5.22 -1.67 -8.07
CA GLU A 112 4.41 -2.88 -8.02
C GLU A 112 3.32 -2.69 -6.96
N VAL A 113 2.06 -2.68 -7.36
CA VAL A 113 0.94 -2.68 -6.41
C VAL A 113 0.80 -4.08 -5.82
N HIS A 114 0.89 -4.19 -4.50
CA HIS A 114 0.69 -5.46 -3.82
C HIS A 114 -0.79 -5.84 -3.81
N GLY A 115 -1.18 -6.79 -4.64
CA GLY A 115 -2.55 -7.27 -4.79
C GLY A 115 -3.03 -8.19 -3.66
N ASP A 116 -2.21 -8.40 -2.63
CA ASP A 116 -2.61 -8.99 -1.35
C ASP A 116 -2.92 -7.87 -0.33
N ARG A 117 -3.07 -8.20 0.94
CA ARG A 117 -3.40 -7.27 2.01
C ARG A 117 -4.69 -6.50 1.69
N LEU A 118 -4.81 -5.25 2.10
CA LEU A 118 -6.05 -4.47 1.93
C LEU A 118 -6.57 -4.47 0.49
N VAL A 119 -5.69 -4.31 -0.50
CA VAL A 119 -6.09 -4.29 -1.92
C VAL A 119 -6.73 -5.62 -2.34
N GLY A 120 -6.09 -6.73 -1.96
CA GLY A 120 -6.61 -8.08 -2.22
C GLY A 120 -7.85 -8.40 -1.41
N SER A 121 -7.88 -8.02 -0.14
CA SER A 121 -9.05 -8.22 0.74
C SER A 121 -10.29 -7.51 0.19
N LEU A 122 -10.14 -6.30 -0.35
CA LEU A 122 -11.25 -5.58 -1.03
C LEU A 122 -11.72 -6.29 -2.30
N CYS A 123 -10.82 -6.93 -3.05
CA CYS A 123 -11.18 -7.68 -4.27
C CYS A 123 -11.83 -9.04 -3.96
N SER A 124 -11.58 -9.61 -2.78
CA SER A 124 -11.99 -10.96 -2.41
C SER A 124 -13.51 -11.08 -2.20
N PRO A 125 -14.20 -12.01 -2.85
CA PRO A 125 -15.60 -12.29 -2.56
C PRO A 125 -15.81 -13.01 -1.23
N ILE A 126 -14.72 -13.54 -0.61
CA ILE A 126 -14.77 -14.27 0.65
C ILE A 126 -14.57 -13.33 1.85
N LEU A 127 -13.67 -12.32 1.70
CA LEU A 127 -13.33 -11.41 2.80
C LEU A 127 -14.16 -10.13 2.79
N ASN A 128 -14.52 -9.65 1.59
CA ASN A 128 -15.25 -8.40 1.40
C ASN A 128 -16.78 -8.66 1.47
N HIS A 129 -17.36 -8.33 2.61
CA HIS A 129 -18.81 -8.40 2.87
C HIS A 129 -19.49 -7.01 2.84
N ARG A 130 -18.81 -6.00 2.28
CA ARG A 130 -19.33 -4.63 2.21
C ARG A 130 -20.57 -4.56 1.35
N THR A 131 -21.45 -3.62 1.70
CA THR A 131 -22.72 -3.34 0.98
C THR A 131 -22.72 -1.98 0.29
N ASP A 132 -21.60 -1.24 0.37
CA ASP A 132 -21.38 0.03 -0.29
C ASP A 132 -20.77 -0.14 -1.70
N GLU A 133 -20.29 0.96 -2.28
CA GLU A 133 -19.70 1.00 -3.62
C GLU A 133 -18.38 0.22 -3.78
N TYR A 134 -17.81 -0.30 -2.68
CA TYR A 134 -16.60 -1.14 -2.67
C TYR A 134 -16.90 -2.63 -2.42
N GLY A 135 -18.18 -3.02 -2.33
CA GLY A 135 -18.60 -4.39 -2.06
C GLY A 135 -19.63 -4.94 -3.03
N GLY A 136 -20.02 -6.20 -2.83
CA GLY A 136 -21.02 -6.87 -3.66
C GLY A 136 -20.46 -7.45 -4.96
N ASP A 137 -20.73 -6.86 -6.10
CA ASP A 137 -20.32 -7.38 -7.41
C ASP A 137 -18.82 -7.16 -7.71
N LEU A 138 -18.32 -7.78 -8.77
CA LEU A 138 -16.91 -7.69 -9.16
C LEU A 138 -16.48 -6.25 -9.46
N ALA A 139 -17.34 -5.45 -10.11
CA ALA A 139 -16.99 -4.09 -10.47
C ALA A 139 -16.76 -3.21 -9.22
N ASN A 140 -17.58 -3.39 -8.21
CA ASN A 140 -17.45 -2.69 -6.93
C ASN A 140 -16.24 -3.18 -6.13
N ARG A 141 -16.05 -4.50 -6.00
CA ARG A 141 -14.89 -5.05 -5.28
C ARG A 141 -13.56 -4.66 -5.90
N THR A 142 -13.48 -4.50 -7.22
CA THR A 142 -12.25 -4.08 -7.91
C THR A 142 -12.10 -2.56 -8.02
N ARG A 143 -13.09 -1.78 -7.60
CA ARG A 143 -13.11 -0.30 -7.70
C ARG A 143 -11.88 0.34 -7.07
N PHE A 144 -11.53 -0.06 -5.84
CA PHE A 144 -10.36 0.49 -5.14
C PHE A 144 -9.06 0.24 -5.92
N ALA A 145 -8.81 -1.01 -6.31
CA ALA A 145 -7.60 -1.40 -7.06
C ALA A 145 -7.48 -0.64 -8.39
N LEU A 146 -8.57 -0.57 -9.15
CA LEU A 146 -8.60 0.14 -10.43
C LEU A 146 -8.43 1.66 -10.26
N THR A 147 -9.03 2.24 -9.23
CA THR A 147 -8.86 3.67 -8.90
C THR A 147 -7.42 3.97 -8.51
N LEU A 148 -6.82 3.13 -7.63
CA LEU A 148 -5.43 3.26 -7.24
C LEU A 148 -4.49 3.25 -8.46
N VAL A 149 -4.59 2.23 -9.32
CA VAL A 149 -3.73 2.11 -10.50
C VAL A 149 -3.89 3.31 -11.44
N ARG A 150 -5.12 3.78 -11.69
CA ARG A 150 -5.37 4.96 -12.52
C ARG A 150 -4.76 6.22 -11.92
N ARG A 151 -4.90 6.43 -10.62
CA ARG A 151 -4.35 7.60 -9.93
C ARG A 151 -2.83 7.57 -9.90
N LEU A 152 -2.21 6.42 -9.61
CA LEU A 152 -0.77 6.25 -9.69
C LEU A 152 -0.26 6.56 -11.11
N LYS A 153 -0.90 6.02 -12.13
CA LYS A 153 -0.49 6.28 -13.53
C LYS A 153 -0.69 7.73 -13.96
N ALA A 154 -1.65 8.43 -13.38
CA ALA A 154 -1.87 9.86 -13.63
C ALA A 154 -0.79 10.74 -12.98
N ILE A 155 -0.33 10.41 -11.76
CA ILE A 155 0.61 11.24 -11.01
C ILE A 155 2.08 10.98 -11.37
N VAL A 156 2.41 9.74 -11.80
CA VAL A 156 3.74 9.33 -12.25
C VAL A 156 3.66 8.65 -13.63
N PRO A 157 3.31 9.40 -14.69
CA PRO A 157 2.96 8.85 -16.01
C PRO A 157 4.10 8.06 -16.67
N ASP A 158 5.35 8.41 -16.37
CA ASP A 158 6.54 7.80 -16.95
C ASP A 158 6.98 6.52 -16.21
N MET A 159 6.47 6.29 -15.00
CA MET A 159 6.77 5.05 -14.27
C MET A 159 5.96 3.86 -14.79
N VAL A 160 6.59 2.69 -14.73
CA VAL A 160 5.86 1.43 -14.90
C VAL A 160 5.03 1.19 -13.64
N ILE A 161 3.75 0.86 -13.83
CA ILE A 161 2.88 0.38 -12.75
C ILE A 161 2.61 -1.09 -13.03
N ASP A 162 3.13 -1.94 -12.17
CA ASP A 162 2.91 -3.37 -12.15
C ASP A 162 1.88 -3.73 -11.08
N TYR A 163 1.21 -4.85 -11.22
CA TYR A 163 0.22 -5.32 -10.26
C TYR A 163 0.44 -6.79 -9.95
N LYS A 164 0.86 -7.08 -8.73
CA LYS A 164 0.99 -8.47 -8.25
C LYS A 164 -0.40 -9.05 -7.99
N LEU A 165 -0.95 -9.75 -8.98
CA LEU A 165 -2.26 -10.37 -8.89
C LEU A 165 -2.16 -11.73 -8.19
N PRO A 166 -2.85 -11.97 -7.07
CA PRO A 166 -2.92 -13.29 -6.47
C PRO A 166 -3.76 -14.23 -7.34
N ILE A 167 -3.34 -15.49 -7.50
CA ILE A 167 -4.07 -16.49 -8.26
C ILE A 167 -5.28 -17.00 -7.47
N VAL A 168 -5.11 -17.11 -6.15
CA VAL A 168 -6.16 -17.51 -5.22
C VAL A 168 -6.17 -16.50 -4.07
N THR A 169 -7.27 -15.80 -3.89
CA THR A 169 -7.54 -15.06 -2.65
C THR A 169 -8.22 -16.00 -1.67
N PRO A 170 -7.70 -16.14 -0.47
CA PRO A 170 -8.35 -16.96 0.54
C PRO A 170 -9.74 -16.44 0.86
#